data_7de27df245e6338f5e42cc8c0b8751a5
#
_entry.id   7de27df245e6338f5e42cc8c0b8751a5
#
_cell.length_a   1.000
_cell.length_b   1.000
_cell.length_c   1.000
_cell.angle_alpha   90.00
_cell.angle_beta   90.00
_cell.angle_gamma   90.00
#
_symmetry.space_group_name_H-M   'P 1'
#
loop_
_entity.id
_entity.type
_entity.pdbx_description
1 polymer ?
#
loop_
_entity_poly.entity_id
_entity_poly.type
_entity_poly.pdbx_seq_one_letter_code
_entity_poly.pdbx_strand_id
1 'polypeptide(L)'
;MHIHFIIHEHFEAPGAYEIWGKSRGCSLSYTRVYQGDPLPEALGHTDLLIIMGGPQSPATTREECPWFDAQAEKALISRAIEEGKTVIGVCLGSQLIGEALGAAFCHSPEKEIGKFPVRLTDAGKANPLFDDFGSVLNVGHWHNDMPGLTPQAKVLAYSEGCPRQIVQYSERVYGFQCHMELTPEVVELLIEHSQNDLRRAGEFRFVETAEKLRSHDYREMNQVLFSFLDKLTA
;
A
#
# COMPACT_ATOMS: atom_id res chain seq x y z
N MET A 1 18.32 10.83 -2.93
CA MET A 1 17.58 9.61 -2.61
C MET A 1 17.05 8.98 -3.90
N HIS A 2 17.14 7.65 -4.02
CA HIS A 2 16.61 6.87 -5.13
C HIS A 2 15.42 6.02 -4.64
N ILE A 3 14.27 6.14 -5.33
CA ILE A 3 13.06 5.37 -5.04
C ILE A 3 12.84 4.38 -6.17
N HIS A 4 12.62 3.12 -5.83
CA HIS A 4 12.22 2.08 -6.78
C HIS A 4 10.80 1.62 -6.51
N PHE A 5 9.97 1.59 -7.55
CA PHE A 5 8.57 1.15 -7.48
C PHE A 5 8.41 -0.22 -8.15
N ILE A 6 7.74 -1.16 -7.48
CA ILE A 6 7.19 -2.38 -8.08
C ILE A 6 5.71 -2.12 -8.34
N ILE A 7 5.27 -2.25 -9.58
CA ILE A 7 3.90 -1.93 -10.01
C ILE A 7 3.29 -3.16 -10.68
N HIS A 8 2.18 -3.65 -10.12
CA HIS A 8 1.54 -4.90 -10.55
C HIS A 8 0.57 -4.69 -11.71
N GLU A 9 -0.11 -3.52 -11.74
CA GLU A 9 -1.07 -3.16 -12.77
C GLU A 9 -0.98 -1.66 -13.07
N HIS A 10 -1.35 -1.24 -14.28
CA HIS A 10 -1.29 0.17 -14.66
C HIS A 10 -2.26 1.05 -13.86
N PHE A 11 -3.36 0.47 -13.40
CA PHE A 11 -4.38 1.16 -12.60
C PHE A 11 -4.03 1.22 -11.09
N GLU A 12 -3.05 0.46 -10.64
CA GLU A 12 -2.46 0.53 -9.29
C GLU A 12 -1.24 1.45 -9.29
N ALA A 13 -1.43 2.64 -9.82
CA ALA A 13 -0.36 3.61 -10.04
C ALA A 13 0.17 4.20 -8.72
N PRO A 14 1.46 4.59 -8.65
CA PRO A 14 2.08 5.14 -7.44
C PRO A 14 1.45 6.44 -6.90
N GLY A 15 0.69 7.18 -7.72
CA GLY A 15 -0.07 8.36 -7.29
C GLY A 15 0.75 9.36 -6.48
N ALA A 16 0.29 9.65 -5.26
CA ALA A 16 0.93 10.63 -4.40
C ALA A 16 2.37 10.25 -3.97
N TYR A 17 2.74 8.97 -3.93
CA TYR A 17 4.14 8.58 -3.68
C TYR A 17 5.08 9.11 -4.77
N GLU A 18 4.67 8.98 -6.03
CA GLU A 18 5.46 9.48 -7.17
C GLU A 18 5.51 11.01 -7.18
N ILE A 19 4.38 11.67 -6.90
CA ILE A 19 4.28 13.14 -6.79
C ILE A 19 5.23 13.64 -5.70
N TRP A 20 5.23 13.02 -4.52
CA TRP A 20 6.14 13.36 -3.44
C TRP A 20 7.61 13.19 -3.85
N GLY A 21 7.98 12.02 -4.39
CA GLY A 21 9.34 11.75 -4.83
C GLY A 21 9.86 12.79 -5.84
N LYS A 22 9.05 13.12 -6.85
CA LYS A 22 9.37 14.17 -7.83
C LYS A 22 9.53 15.55 -7.16
N SER A 23 8.64 15.90 -6.23
CA SER A 23 8.68 17.19 -5.52
C SER A 23 9.89 17.36 -4.61
N ARG A 24 10.51 16.25 -4.17
CA ARG A 24 11.72 16.22 -3.33
C ARG A 24 13.01 16.02 -4.17
N GLY A 25 12.91 16.02 -5.50
CA GLY A 25 14.05 15.83 -6.39
C GLY A 25 14.66 14.43 -6.31
N CYS A 26 13.89 13.42 -5.91
CA CYS A 26 14.33 12.04 -5.88
C CYS A 26 14.51 11.49 -7.30
N SER A 27 15.48 10.60 -7.51
CA SER A 27 15.53 9.78 -8.71
C SER A 27 14.55 8.61 -8.56
N LEU A 28 13.79 8.33 -9.62
CA LEU A 28 12.75 7.30 -9.62
C LEU A 28 13.06 6.23 -10.65
N SER A 29 12.80 4.98 -10.29
CA SER A 29 12.83 3.85 -11.21
C SER A 29 11.65 2.92 -10.95
N TYR A 30 11.32 2.10 -11.95
CA TYR A 30 10.10 1.31 -11.94
C TYR A 30 10.37 -0.09 -12.47
N THR A 31 9.75 -1.08 -11.85
CA THR A 31 9.50 -2.41 -12.41
C THR A 31 8.01 -2.56 -12.61
N ARG A 32 7.58 -2.59 -13.85
CA ARG A 32 6.19 -2.80 -14.24
C ARG A 32 5.99 -4.26 -14.60
N VAL A 33 5.70 -5.08 -13.60
CA VAL A 33 5.60 -6.54 -13.80
C VAL A 33 4.52 -6.89 -14.82
N TYR A 34 3.43 -6.13 -14.90
CA TYR A 34 2.37 -6.28 -15.90
C TYR A 34 2.81 -6.00 -17.34
N GLN A 35 3.98 -5.37 -17.54
CA GLN A 35 4.60 -5.17 -18.87
C GLN A 35 5.71 -6.18 -19.14
N GLY A 36 5.96 -7.11 -18.20
CA GLY A 36 7.01 -8.10 -18.32
C GLY A 36 8.39 -7.61 -17.90
N ASP A 37 8.48 -6.46 -17.21
CA ASP A 37 9.75 -5.99 -16.63
C ASP A 37 10.24 -7.04 -15.62
N PRO A 38 11.51 -7.46 -15.68
CA PRO A 38 12.06 -8.36 -14.68
C PRO A 38 12.23 -7.66 -13.34
N LEU A 39 12.03 -8.39 -12.24
CA LEU A 39 12.41 -7.91 -10.92
C LEU A 39 13.91 -7.63 -10.86
N PRO A 40 14.36 -6.58 -10.15
CA PRO A 40 15.78 -6.26 -10.06
C PRO A 40 16.57 -7.37 -9.34
N GLU A 41 17.66 -7.80 -9.94
CA GLU A 41 18.57 -8.79 -9.34
C GLU A 41 19.28 -8.23 -8.11
N ALA A 42 19.53 -6.92 -8.09
CA ALA A 42 20.16 -6.19 -6.98
C ALA A 42 19.49 -4.83 -6.78
N LEU A 43 19.36 -4.41 -5.54
CA LEU A 43 18.73 -3.11 -5.18
C LEU A 43 19.69 -1.93 -5.30
N GLY A 44 21.00 -2.19 -5.37
CA GLY A 44 22.03 -1.18 -5.66
C GLY A 44 21.86 0.11 -4.83
N HIS A 45 21.66 1.21 -5.54
CA HIS A 45 21.49 2.55 -4.94
C HIS A 45 20.05 2.85 -4.51
N THR A 46 19.15 1.88 -4.47
CA THR A 46 17.79 2.08 -3.98
C THR A 46 17.82 2.38 -2.48
N ASP A 47 17.30 3.53 -2.08
CA ASP A 47 17.17 3.95 -0.69
C ASP A 47 15.80 3.54 -0.13
N LEU A 48 14.75 3.66 -0.98
CA LEU A 48 13.36 3.37 -0.67
C LEU A 48 12.76 2.45 -1.75
N LEU A 49 12.31 1.27 -1.34
CA LEU A 49 11.54 0.35 -2.16
C LEU A 49 10.06 0.49 -1.83
N ILE A 50 9.23 0.76 -2.83
CA ILE A 50 7.78 0.84 -2.68
C ILE A 50 7.12 -0.24 -3.54
N ILE A 51 6.40 -1.15 -2.90
CA ILE A 51 5.64 -2.23 -3.53
C ILE A 51 4.18 -1.80 -3.57
N MET A 52 3.65 -1.56 -4.76
CA MET A 52 2.28 -1.06 -4.94
C MET A 52 1.23 -2.16 -4.74
N GLY A 53 -0.03 -1.76 -4.85
CA GLY A 53 -1.19 -2.64 -4.83
C GLY A 53 -1.34 -3.49 -6.09
N GLY A 54 -2.37 -4.34 -6.10
CA GLY A 54 -2.73 -5.19 -7.22
C GLY A 54 -3.98 -6.00 -6.91
N PRO A 55 -4.70 -6.47 -7.95
CA PRO A 55 -5.86 -7.35 -7.78
C PRO A 55 -5.47 -8.77 -7.36
N GLN A 56 -4.18 -9.10 -7.42
CA GLN A 56 -3.64 -10.38 -6.99
C GLN A 56 -3.63 -10.46 -5.46
N SER A 57 -3.40 -11.66 -4.94
CA SER A 57 -3.06 -11.91 -3.54
C SER A 57 -1.70 -12.62 -3.45
N PRO A 58 -1.05 -12.68 -2.29
CA PRO A 58 0.19 -13.45 -2.14
C PRO A 58 0.06 -14.95 -2.47
N ALA A 59 -1.18 -15.47 -2.54
CA ALA A 59 -1.49 -16.85 -2.94
C ALA A 59 -1.74 -17.01 -4.45
N THR A 60 -1.85 -15.92 -5.21
CA THR A 60 -2.08 -15.98 -6.66
C THR A 60 -0.92 -16.69 -7.36
N THR A 61 -1.25 -17.69 -8.15
CA THR A 61 -0.28 -18.51 -8.88
C THR A 61 0.08 -17.89 -10.22
N ARG A 62 1.21 -18.31 -10.79
CA ARG A 62 1.60 -17.91 -12.15
C ARG A 62 0.69 -18.49 -13.25
N GLU A 63 -0.12 -19.50 -12.96
CA GLU A 63 -1.14 -20.01 -13.87
C GLU A 63 -2.32 -19.04 -13.95
N GLU A 64 -2.69 -18.40 -12.83
CA GLU A 64 -3.76 -17.40 -12.74
C GLU A 64 -3.31 -16.03 -13.25
N CYS A 65 -2.06 -15.64 -12.95
CA CYS A 65 -1.46 -14.38 -13.37
C CYS A 65 0.00 -14.59 -13.82
N PRO A 66 0.26 -14.79 -15.13
CA PRO A 66 1.57 -15.18 -15.64
C PRO A 66 2.72 -14.19 -15.37
N TRP A 67 2.42 -12.91 -15.17
CA TRP A 67 3.41 -11.88 -14.90
C TRP A 67 3.65 -11.64 -13.40
N PHE A 68 2.84 -12.22 -12.51
CA PHE A 68 2.99 -12.07 -11.07
C PHE A 68 3.70 -13.30 -10.46
N ASP A 69 4.80 -13.05 -9.76
CA ASP A 69 5.57 -14.08 -9.05
C ASP A 69 5.76 -13.68 -7.58
N ALA A 70 4.79 -14.04 -6.75
CA ALA A 70 4.80 -13.74 -5.32
C ALA A 70 6.06 -14.26 -4.60
N GLN A 71 6.64 -15.39 -5.03
CA GLN A 71 7.85 -15.93 -4.40
C GLN A 71 9.07 -15.08 -4.73
N ALA A 72 9.23 -14.68 -6.00
CA ALA A 72 10.32 -13.81 -6.41
C ALA A 72 10.23 -12.43 -5.75
N GLU A 73 9.01 -11.88 -5.62
CA GLU A 73 8.81 -10.59 -4.94
C GLU A 73 9.08 -10.68 -3.44
N LYS A 74 8.63 -11.73 -2.75
CA LYS A 74 8.96 -11.97 -1.34
C LYS A 74 10.48 -12.09 -1.12
N ALA A 75 11.18 -12.77 -2.03
CA ALA A 75 12.63 -12.87 -1.97
C ALA A 75 13.33 -11.50 -2.15
N LEU A 76 12.81 -10.66 -3.07
CA LEU A 76 13.30 -9.29 -3.26
C LEU A 76 13.05 -8.43 -2.01
N ILE A 77 11.86 -8.51 -1.43
CA ILE A 77 11.47 -7.78 -0.20
C ILE A 77 12.38 -8.21 0.97
N SER A 78 12.57 -9.52 1.17
CA SER A 78 13.46 -10.04 2.23
C SER A 78 14.88 -9.48 2.07
N ARG A 79 15.41 -9.50 0.86
CA ARG A 79 16.73 -8.92 0.54
C ARG A 79 16.79 -7.43 0.83
N ALA A 80 15.75 -6.66 0.44
CA ALA A 80 15.69 -5.23 0.73
C ALA A 80 15.77 -4.95 2.24
N ILE A 81 15.04 -5.74 3.03
CA ILE A 81 15.02 -5.62 4.49
C ILE A 81 16.39 -5.99 5.08
N GLU A 82 17.01 -7.09 4.62
CA GLU A 82 18.34 -7.55 5.06
C GLU A 82 19.44 -6.53 4.72
N GLU A 83 19.34 -5.85 3.57
CA GLU A 83 20.24 -4.77 3.16
C GLU A 83 19.97 -3.44 3.89
N GLY A 84 18.99 -3.40 4.81
CA GLY A 84 18.64 -2.21 5.60
C GLY A 84 17.96 -1.10 4.79
N LYS A 85 17.38 -1.42 3.63
CA LYS A 85 16.60 -0.46 2.84
C LYS A 85 15.33 -0.07 3.56
N THR A 86 14.83 1.13 3.27
CA THR A 86 13.47 1.50 3.66
C THR A 86 12.47 0.81 2.70
N VAL A 87 11.47 0.14 3.26
CA VAL A 87 10.49 -0.63 2.48
C VAL A 87 9.08 -0.23 2.86
N ILE A 88 8.27 0.13 1.87
CA ILE A 88 6.84 0.42 2.02
C ILE A 88 6.06 -0.52 1.09
N GLY A 89 5.07 -1.20 1.64
CA GLY A 89 4.09 -1.96 0.86
C GLY A 89 2.71 -1.33 0.94
N VAL A 90 2.01 -1.26 -0.18
CA VAL A 90 0.65 -0.73 -0.28
C VAL A 90 -0.28 -1.86 -0.71
N CYS A 91 -1.38 -2.07 0.00
CA CYS A 91 -2.39 -3.09 -0.27
C CYS A 91 -1.74 -4.49 -0.46
N LEU A 92 -1.69 -5.04 -1.68
CA LEU A 92 -0.95 -6.28 -1.99
C LEU A 92 0.50 -6.22 -1.50
N GLY A 93 1.19 -5.10 -1.70
CA GLY A 93 2.57 -4.92 -1.24
C GLY A 93 2.71 -5.04 0.28
N SER A 94 1.72 -4.59 1.07
CA SER A 94 1.71 -4.76 2.52
C SER A 94 1.57 -6.23 2.95
N GLN A 95 0.77 -6.99 2.21
CA GLN A 95 0.57 -8.42 2.41
C GLN A 95 1.85 -9.20 2.06
N LEU A 96 2.50 -8.84 0.95
CA LEU A 96 3.78 -9.44 0.53
C LEU A 96 4.91 -9.20 1.54
N ILE A 97 4.95 -8.03 2.20
CA ILE A 97 5.91 -7.77 3.29
C ILE A 97 5.65 -8.73 4.46
N GLY A 98 4.39 -8.88 4.89
CA GLY A 98 4.03 -9.84 5.95
C GLY A 98 4.49 -11.26 5.61
N GLU A 99 4.17 -11.72 4.40
CA GLU A 99 4.55 -13.04 3.88
C GLU A 99 6.08 -13.22 3.80
N ALA A 100 6.82 -12.20 3.33
CA ALA A 100 8.28 -12.23 3.27
C ALA A 100 8.93 -12.36 4.65
N LEU A 101 8.25 -11.87 5.69
CA LEU A 101 8.65 -11.98 7.09
C LEU A 101 8.04 -13.20 7.82
N GLY A 102 7.41 -14.12 7.09
CA GLY A 102 6.85 -15.37 7.61
C GLY A 102 5.46 -15.24 8.26
N ALA A 103 4.77 -14.11 8.04
CA ALA A 103 3.43 -13.86 8.57
C ALA A 103 2.39 -13.87 7.44
N ALA A 104 1.58 -14.94 7.37
CA ALA A 104 0.60 -15.13 6.32
C ALA A 104 -0.48 -14.03 6.33
N PHE A 105 -0.83 -13.53 5.13
CA PHE A 105 -1.99 -12.65 4.94
C PHE A 105 -3.29 -13.39 5.30
N CYS A 106 -4.36 -12.65 5.51
CA CYS A 106 -5.70 -13.22 5.73
C CYS A 106 -6.77 -12.26 5.24
N HIS A 107 -8.00 -12.77 5.12
CA HIS A 107 -9.15 -11.93 4.77
C HIS A 107 -9.42 -10.90 5.86
N SER A 108 -9.75 -9.69 5.44
CA SER A 108 -10.30 -8.64 6.30
C SER A 108 -11.72 -9.02 6.73
N PRO A 109 -12.18 -8.63 7.94
CA PRO A 109 -13.58 -8.84 8.34
C PRO A 109 -14.59 -8.27 7.35
N GLU A 110 -14.28 -7.14 6.73
CA GLU A 110 -15.13 -6.49 5.74
C GLU A 110 -14.32 -6.12 4.49
N LYS A 111 -14.99 -6.09 3.35
CA LYS A 111 -14.48 -5.48 2.12
C LYS A 111 -14.62 -3.97 2.22
N GLU A 112 -13.54 -3.23 1.95
CA GLU A 112 -13.55 -1.78 1.96
C GLU A 112 -13.13 -1.24 0.59
N ILE A 113 -14.04 -0.49 -0.07
CA ILE A 113 -13.78 0.28 -1.29
C ILE A 113 -14.42 1.65 -1.09
N GLY A 114 -13.61 2.67 -0.86
CA GLY A 114 -14.15 4.00 -0.56
C GLY A 114 -13.15 4.89 0.16
N LYS A 115 -13.66 5.97 0.74
CA LYS A 115 -12.88 6.84 1.61
C LYS A 115 -13.47 6.83 3.01
N PHE A 116 -12.83 6.07 3.91
CA PHE A 116 -13.32 5.83 5.28
C PHE A 116 -12.32 6.23 6.35
N PRO A 117 -12.79 6.45 7.60
CA PRO A 117 -11.92 6.84 8.71
C PRO A 117 -11.01 5.68 9.16
N VAL A 118 -9.74 5.99 9.27
CA VAL A 118 -8.72 5.17 9.93
C VAL A 118 -8.33 5.85 11.24
N ARG A 119 -8.19 5.05 12.31
CA ARG A 119 -7.87 5.50 13.66
C ARG A 119 -6.50 4.99 14.08
N LEU A 120 -5.68 5.86 14.65
CA LEU A 120 -4.42 5.43 15.26
C LEU A 120 -4.67 4.61 16.52
N THR A 121 -3.92 3.52 16.67
CA THR A 121 -3.76 2.80 17.93
C THR A 121 -2.89 3.61 18.89
N ASP A 122 -2.73 3.16 20.14
CA ASP A 122 -1.79 3.82 21.07
C ASP A 122 -0.34 3.71 20.56
N ALA A 123 0.03 2.62 19.89
CA ALA A 123 1.32 2.49 19.24
C ALA A 123 1.49 3.48 18.07
N GLY A 124 0.41 3.71 17.30
CA GLY A 124 0.40 4.71 16.23
C GLY A 124 0.56 6.13 16.76
N LYS A 125 -0.17 6.48 17.81
CA LYS A 125 -0.08 7.80 18.47
C LYS A 125 1.29 8.06 19.12
N ALA A 126 1.98 7.00 19.54
CA ALA A 126 3.31 7.10 20.13
C ALA A 126 4.44 7.13 19.07
N ASN A 127 4.11 6.92 17.78
CA ASN A 127 5.09 6.91 16.70
C ASN A 127 5.21 8.31 16.07
N PRO A 128 6.37 9.00 16.20
CA PRO A 128 6.53 10.39 15.74
C PRO A 128 6.36 10.56 14.23
N LEU A 129 6.48 9.50 13.44
CA LEU A 129 6.20 9.56 11.99
C LEU A 129 4.73 9.88 11.69
N PHE A 130 3.82 9.63 12.66
CA PHE A 130 2.39 9.84 12.53
C PHE A 130 1.84 11.06 13.28
N ASP A 131 2.69 11.97 13.78
CA ASP A 131 2.23 13.16 14.50
C ASP A 131 1.22 14.02 13.72
N ASP A 132 1.38 14.09 12.38
CA ASP A 132 0.49 14.87 11.52
C ASP A 132 -0.76 14.10 11.07
N PHE A 133 -0.89 12.82 11.46
CA PHE A 133 -2.05 11.99 11.11
C PHE A 133 -3.31 12.39 11.87
N GLY A 134 -3.14 13.00 13.06
CA GLY A 134 -4.24 13.19 14.00
C GLY A 134 -4.70 11.87 14.61
N SER A 135 -5.80 11.89 15.34
CA SER A 135 -6.37 10.66 15.93
C SER A 135 -7.20 9.83 14.93
N VAL A 136 -7.71 10.49 13.91
CA VAL A 136 -8.55 9.92 12.84
C VAL A 136 -8.28 10.65 11.54
N LEU A 137 -8.08 9.90 10.47
CA LEU A 137 -7.92 10.44 9.12
C LEU A 137 -8.79 9.64 8.13
N ASN A 138 -9.50 10.30 7.23
CA ASN A 138 -10.21 9.63 6.15
C ASN A 138 -9.23 9.31 5.02
N VAL A 139 -9.03 8.04 4.74
CA VAL A 139 -8.11 7.55 3.70
C VAL A 139 -8.83 6.67 2.68
N GLY A 140 -8.18 6.43 1.54
CA GLY A 140 -8.69 5.51 0.53
C GLY A 140 -8.57 4.05 0.96
N HIS A 141 -9.50 3.23 0.50
CA HIS A 141 -9.52 1.79 0.69
C HIS A 141 -9.92 1.11 -0.62
N TRP A 142 -9.26 0.01 -0.95
CA TRP A 142 -9.58 -0.83 -2.11
C TRP A 142 -9.10 -2.25 -1.85
N HIS A 143 -9.69 -2.93 -0.84
CA HIS A 143 -9.19 -4.23 -0.38
C HIS A 143 -10.26 -5.11 0.25
N ASN A 144 -9.95 -6.42 0.29
CA ASN A 144 -10.70 -7.46 0.99
C ASN A 144 -9.80 -8.32 1.89
N ASP A 145 -8.50 -8.06 1.85
CA ASP A 145 -7.48 -8.80 2.60
C ASP A 145 -6.70 -7.84 3.49
N MET A 146 -5.91 -8.40 4.40
CA MET A 146 -5.05 -7.65 5.30
C MET A 146 -3.72 -8.38 5.54
N PRO A 147 -2.63 -7.65 5.86
CA PRO A 147 -1.31 -8.24 6.04
C PRO A 147 -1.24 -9.10 7.30
N GLY A 148 -0.37 -10.13 7.27
CA GLY A 148 0.01 -10.91 8.43
C GLY A 148 0.84 -10.09 9.43
N LEU A 149 0.86 -10.53 10.69
CA LEU A 149 1.63 -9.88 11.77
C LEU A 149 2.72 -10.82 12.27
N THR A 150 3.96 -10.36 12.23
CA THR A 150 5.06 -11.00 12.97
C THR A 150 4.91 -10.73 14.48
N PRO A 151 5.56 -11.50 15.36
CA PRO A 151 5.50 -11.25 16.81
C PRO A 151 5.94 -9.84 17.24
N GLN A 152 6.80 -9.18 16.45
CA GLN A 152 7.33 -7.85 16.74
C GLN A 152 6.55 -6.72 16.02
N ALA A 153 5.69 -7.09 15.07
CA ALA A 153 4.93 -6.10 14.30
C ALA A 153 3.98 -5.30 15.21
N LYS A 154 3.86 -4.01 14.91
CA LYS A 154 2.94 -3.11 15.60
C LYS A 154 1.85 -2.67 14.63
N VAL A 155 0.60 -2.91 14.98
CA VAL A 155 -0.52 -2.27 14.28
C VAL A 155 -0.56 -0.82 14.72
N LEU A 156 -0.37 0.10 13.78
CA LEU A 156 -0.38 1.55 14.04
C LEU A 156 -1.75 2.17 13.80
N ALA A 157 -2.53 1.59 12.87
CA ALA A 157 -3.84 2.12 12.53
C ALA A 157 -4.81 1.02 12.10
N TYR A 158 -6.11 1.26 12.33
CA TYR A 158 -7.22 0.36 12.00
C TYR A 158 -8.44 1.15 11.51
N SER A 159 -9.32 0.49 10.76
CA SER A 159 -10.67 0.97 10.40
C SER A 159 -11.73 0.11 11.08
N GLU A 160 -13.00 0.45 10.89
CA GLU A 160 -14.11 -0.38 11.38
C GLU A 160 -14.19 -1.72 10.63
N GLY A 161 -13.82 -1.73 9.33
CA GLY A 161 -13.85 -2.93 8.49
C GLY A 161 -12.58 -3.76 8.52
N CYS A 162 -11.44 -3.16 8.92
CA CYS A 162 -10.14 -3.85 8.91
C CYS A 162 -9.27 -3.48 10.12
N PRO A 163 -8.85 -4.46 10.95
CA PRO A 163 -8.04 -4.19 12.13
C PRO A 163 -6.56 -3.88 11.84
N ARG A 164 -6.09 -3.94 10.57
CA ARG A 164 -4.67 -3.84 10.20
C ARG A 164 -4.48 -2.91 9.00
N GLN A 165 -4.79 -1.63 9.16
CA GLN A 165 -4.68 -0.64 8.09
C GLN A 165 -3.26 -0.12 7.89
N ILE A 166 -2.50 0.04 8.98
CA ILE A 166 -1.08 0.39 8.91
C ILE A 166 -0.34 -0.46 9.91
N VAL A 167 0.70 -1.15 9.42
CA VAL A 167 1.54 -2.06 10.22
C VAL A 167 3.00 -1.63 10.10
N GLN A 168 3.66 -1.50 11.24
CA GLN A 168 5.11 -1.33 11.33
C GLN A 168 5.75 -2.68 11.65
N TYR A 169 6.60 -3.18 10.77
CA TYR A 169 7.36 -4.42 10.98
C TYR A 169 8.74 -4.15 11.58
N SER A 170 9.35 -3.02 11.23
CA SER A 170 10.58 -2.49 11.83
C SER A 170 10.61 -0.97 11.70
N GLU A 171 11.71 -0.32 12.14
CA GLU A 171 11.88 1.13 12.01
C GLU A 171 11.83 1.64 10.56
N ARG A 172 12.15 0.78 9.58
CA ARG A 172 12.23 1.12 8.16
C ARG A 172 11.25 0.33 7.28
N VAL A 173 10.37 -0.51 7.85
CA VAL A 173 9.49 -1.39 7.08
C VAL A 173 8.04 -1.20 7.50
N TYR A 174 7.23 -0.69 6.57
CA TYR A 174 5.82 -0.34 6.80
C TYR A 174 4.91 -0.97 5.75
N GLY A 175 3.79 -1.51 6.20
CA GLY A 175 2.69 -1.96 5.35
C GLY A 175 1.48 -1.05 5.51
N PHE A 176 0.99 -0.50 4.43
CA PHE A 176 -0.27 0.25 4.34
C PHE A 176 -1.28 -0.63 3.60
N GLN A 177 -2.28 -1.16 4.30
CA GLN A 177 -3.39 -1.84 3.64
C GLN A 177 -4.33 -0.82 2.99
N CYS A 178 -4.49 0.34 3.62
CA CYS A 178 -5.18 1.48 3.04
C CYS A 178 -4.33 2.19 1.98
N HIS A 179 -5.01 3.01 1.18
CA HIS A 179 -4.45 3.74 0.05
C HIS A 179 -4.38 5.24 0.38
N MET A 180 -3.21 5.74 0.77
CA MET A 180 -2.98 7.17 1.01
C MET A 180 -2.45 7.89 -0.23
N GLU A 181 -2.13 7.15 -1.29
CA GLU A 181 -1.59 7.65 -2.55
C GLU A 181 -2.65 8.04 -3.57
N LEU A 182 -3.92 7.70 -3.34
CA LEU A 182 -4.98 7.95 -4.32
C LEU A 182 -5.06 9.44 -4.69
N THR A 183 -5.12 9.67 -6.00
CA THR A 183 -5.46 10.96 -6.62
C THR A 183 -6.71 10.78 -7.46
N PRO A 184 -7.39 11.85 -7.90
CA PRO A 184 -8.53 11.72 -8.80
C PRO A 184 -8.24 10.84 -10.03
N GLU A 185 -7.04 10.97 -10.61
CA GLU A 185 -6.61 10.22 -11.79
C GLU A 185 -6.47 8.71 -11.47
N VAL A 186 -5.86 8.35 -10.35
CA VAL A 186 -5.72 6.95 -9.92
C VAL A 186 -7.07 6.35 -9.59
N VAL A 187 -7.96 7.12 -8.94
CA VAL A 187 -9.32 6.69 -8.63
C VAL A 187 -10.13 6.37 -9.90
N GLU A 188 -10.01 7.17 -10.96
CA GLU A 188 -10.67 6.86 -12.24
C GLU A 188 -10.17 5.53 -12.82
N LEU A 189 -8.87 5.28 -12.82
CA LEU A 189 -8.30 4.02 -13.28
C LEU A 189 -8.83 2.83 -12.47
N LEU A 190 -8.88 2.96 -11.15
CA LEU A 190 -9.43 1.91 -10.26
C LEU A 190 -10.93 1.68 -10.50
N ILE A 191 -11.71 2.74 -10.69
CA ILE A 191 -13.15 2.65 -11.02
C ILE A 191 -13.35 1.89 -12.33
N GLU A 192 -12.57 2.20 -13.37
CA GLU A 192 -12.65 1.52 -14.68
C GLU A 192 -12.43 0.01 -14.55
N HIS A 193 -11.51 -0.42 -13.67
CA HIS A 193 -11.13 -1.83 -13.50
C HIS A 193 -11.91 -2.57 -12.41
N SER A 194 -12.70 -1.86 -11.59
CA SER A 194 -13.47 -2.46 -10.48
C SER A 194 -14.99 -2.43 -10.67
N GLN A 195 -15.47 -2.34 -11.91
CA GLN A 195 -16.89 -2.20 -12.24
C GLN A 195 -17.79 -3.30 -11.62
N ASN A 196 -17.28 -4.53 -11.48
CA ASN A 196 -18.03 -5.62 -10.89
C ASN A 196 -18.29 -5.41 -9.40
N ASP A 197 -17.29 -4.94 -8.66
CA ASP A 197 -17.41 -4.65 -7.24
C ASP A 197 -18.30 -3.42 -6.99
N LEU A 198 -18.11 -2.38 -7.79
CA LEU A 198 -18.86 -1.13 -7.62
C LEU A 198 -20.35 -1.27 -7.97
N ARG A 199 -20.72 -2.16 -8.92
CA ARG A 199 -22.14 -2.50 -9.17
C ARG A 199 -22.82 -3.16 -7.98
N ARG A 200 -22.06 -3.80 -7.10
CA ARG A 200 -22.49 -4.49 -5.90
C ARG A 200 -22.31 -3.65 -4.63
N ALA A 201 -22.04 -2.35 -4.75
CA ALA A 201 -21.78 -1.46 -3.61
C ALA A 201 -22.86 -1.56 -2.50
N GLY A 202 -24.15 -1.69 -2.90
CA GLY A 202 -25.26 -1.84 -1.94
C GLY A 202 -25.29 -3.16 -1.15
N GLU A 203 -24.48 -4.15 -1.50
CA GLU A 203 -24.39 -5.45 -0.82
C GLU A 203 -23.36 -5.45 0.33
N PHE A 204 -22.46 -4.45 0.35
CA PHE A 204 -21.36 -4.37 1.31
C PHE A 204 -21.43 -3.08 2.11
N ARG A 205 -21.15 -3.16 3.39
CA ARG A 205 -21.22 -2.02 4.31
C ARG A 205 -20.23 -0.91 3.97
N PHE A 206 -19.04 -1.26 3.50
CA PHE A 206 -17.93 -0.34 3.25
C PHE A 206 -17.51 -0.33 1.77
N VAL A 207 -18.47 -0.41 0.86
CA VAL A 207 -18.21 -0.25 -0.58
C VAL A 207 -19.05 0.93 -1.09
N GLU A 208 -18.36 1.99 -1.54
CA GLU A 208 -18.98 3.18 -2.11
C GLU A 208 -19.26 3.02 -3.60
N THR A 209 -20.18 3.82 -4.13
CA THR A 209 -20.44 3.89 -5.58
C THR A 209 -19.34 4.70 -6.29
N ALA A 210 -19.19 4.49 -7.60
CA ALA A 210 -18.25 5.25 -8.42
C ALA A 210 -18.49 6.77 -8.33
N GLU A 211 -19.75 7.21 -8.27
CA GLU A 211 -20.10 8.62 -8.11
C GLU A 211 -19.58 9.18 -6.78
N LYS A 212 -19.75 8.41 -5.69
CA LYS A 212 -19.28 8.80 -4.36
C LYS A 212 -17.74 8.86 -4.32
N LEU A 213 -17.04 7.88 -4.89
CA LEU A 213 -15.59 7.86 -5.00
C LEU A 213 -15.06 9.11 -5.72
N ARG A 214 -15.68 9.53 -6.83
CA ARG A 214 -15.32 10.75 -7.57
C ARG A 214 -15.56 12.05 -6.80
N SER A 215 -16.49 12.04 -5.84
CA SER A 215 -16.85 13.23 -5.06
C SER A 215 -15.88 13.56 -3.93
N HIS A 216 -14.96 12.66 -3.60
CA HIS A 216 -14.02 12.86 -2.50
C HIS A 216 -12.86 13.79 -2.86
N ASP A 217 -12.40 14.54 -1.86
CA ASP A 217 -11.10 15.22 -1.89
C ASP A 217 -10.03 14.34 -1.24
N TYR A 218 -8.98 14.02 -1.99
CA TYR A 218 -7.89 13.14 -1.55
C TYR A 218 -6.66 13.90 -1.04
N ARG A 219 -6.63 15.23 -1.13
CA ARG A 219 -5.44 16.06 -0.86
C ARG A 219 -4.98 15.98 0.59
N GLU A 220 -5.90 15.96 1.55
CA GLU A 220 -5.55 15.91 2.98
C GLU A 220 -4.72 14.66 3.31
N MET A 221 -5.19 13.47 2.91
CA MET A 221 -4.46 12.23 3.15
C MET A 221 -3.12 12.18 2.40
N ASN A 222 -3.04 12.77 1.19
CA ASN A 222 -1.78 12.87 0.47
C ASN A 222 -0.76 13.75 1.21
N GLN A 223 -1.20 14.87 1.81
CA GLN A 223 -0.30 15.73 2.60
C GLN A 223 0.20 15.02 3.87
N VAL A 224 -0.66 14.25 4.54
CA VAL A 224 -0.25 13.42 5.69
C VAL A 224 0.74 12.33 5.26
N LEU A 225 0.53 11.69 4.09
CA LEU A 225 1.49 10.77 3.50
C LEU A 225 2.83 11.45 3.25
N PHE A 226 2.84 12.68 2.71
CA PHE A 226 4.07 13.42 2.44
C PHE A 226 4.83 13.73 3.72
N SER A 227 4.13 14.13 4.79
CA SER A 227 4.76 14.33 6.10
C SER A 227 5.36 13.05 6.67
N PHE A 228 4.66 11.92 6.57
CA PHE A 228 5.19 10.61 6.96
C PHE A 228 6.46 10.27 6.19
N LEU A 229 6.45 10.43 4.86
CA LEU A 229 7.59 10.13 4.01
C LEU A 229 8.79 11.05 4.28
N ASP A 230 8.56 12.35 4.49
CA ASP A 230 9.61 13.31 4.85
C ASP A 230 10.30 12.92 6.16
N LYS A 231 9.52 12.51 7.18
CA LYS A 231 10.06 12.06 8.47
C LYS A 231 10.76 10.69 8.39
N LEU A 232 10.24 9.76 7.59
CA LEU A 232 10.81 8.42 7.44
C LEU A 232 12.16 8.43 6.72
N THR A 233 12.37 9.42 5.86
CA THR A 233 13.56 9.51 4.99
C THR A 233 14.54 10.62 5.41
N ALA A 234 14.30 11.26 6.56
CA ALA A 234 15.14 12.31 7.13
C ALA A 234 16.53 11.83 7.60
#